data_99a2b658f8fad76487c8d89327f0b127
#
_entry.id   99a2b658f8fad76487c8d89327f0b127
#
_cell.length_a   1.000
_cell.length_b   1.000
_cell.length_c   1.000
_cell.angle_alpha   90.00
_cell.angle_beta   90.00
_cell.angle_gamma   90.00
#
_symmetry.space_group_name_H-M   'P 1'
#
loop_
_entity.id
_entity.type
_entity.pdbx_description
1 polymer ?
#
loop_
_entity_poly.entity_id
_entity_poly.type
_entity_poly.pdbx_seq_one_letter_code
_entity_poly.pdbx_strand_id
1 'polypeptide(L)'
;MTISIYLAGDSTVQNYKADSPQGGWGEFLQSYLSGNVQVINRAIGGRSSKTFVEEGRLASILDVIKQDDWLFVQMGHNDSSKDKPDRYTEPYTTYKQYLKMYVDGARQKGASPLLITPVARLHYKDGVFLNDFPDYCIAMKQVASEENVRLIDLMDKSLQHFAEKGYSEVFKYFMISENVNDYTHFTKKGAREMAKLVSAGIRELGLTFVKETV
;
A
#
# COMPACT_ATOMS: atom_id res chain seq x y z
N MET A 1 22.81 12.87 3.42
CA MET A 1 22.51 11.42 3.57
C MET A 1 21.29 11.09 2.72
N THR A 2 21.27 9.94 2.09
CA THR A 2 20.10 9.46 1.33
C THR A 2 19.19 8.68 2.27
N ILE A 3 17.90 9.01 2.30
CA ILE A 3 16.88 8.30 3.06
C ILE A 3 16.35 7.18 2.18
N SER A 4 16.26 5.95 2.70
CA SER A 4 15.62 4.84 2.00
C SER A 4 14.19 4.63 2.51
N ILE A 5 13.26 4.43 1.57
CA ILE A 5 11.89 4.03 1.86
C ILE A 5 11.71 2.59 1.35
N TYR A 6 11.59 1.65 2.28
CA TYR A 6 11.28 0.26 1.96
C TYR A 6 9.76 0.08 1.88
N LEU A 7 9.27 -0.52 0.80
CA LEU A 7 7.86 -0.83 0.65
C LEU A 7 7.64 -2.32 0.94
N ALA A 8 6.80 -2.61 1.94
CA ALA A 8 6.23 -3.93 2.20
C ALA A 8 4.77 -3.91 1.76
N GLY A 9 4.40 -4.81 0.85
CA GLY A 9 3.06 -4.80 0.26
C GLY A 9 2.78 -6.00 -0.63
N ASP A 10 1.64 -5.97 -1.25
CA ASP A 10 1.12 -7.01 -2.14
C ASP A 10 1.23 -6.63 -3.64
N SER A 11 0.39 -7.25 -4.48
CA SER A 11 0.35 -7.03 -5.92
C SER A 11 -0.04 -5.61 -6.33
N THR A 12 -0.72 -4.85 -5.49
CA THR A 12 -1.09 -3.45 -5.78
C THR A 12 0.08 -2.50 -5.60
N VAL A 13 1.16 -2.95 -4.94
CA VAL A 13 2.36 -2.18 -4.61
C VAL A 13 3.58 -2.60 -5.44
N GLN A 14 3.72 -3.90 -5.78
CA GLN A 14 4.92 -4.48 -6.37
C GLN A 14 5.33 -3.85 -7.71
N ASN A 15 6.58 -4.07 -8.11
CA ASN A 15 7.07 -3.76 -9.45
C ASN A 15 6.67 -4.86 -10.44
N TYR A 16 6.24 -4.49 -11.62
CA TYR A 16 5.95 -5.38 -12.73
C TYR A 16 7.00 -5.27 -13.85
N LYS A 17 7.01 -6.22 -14.78
CA LYS A 17 7.89 -6.17 -15.95
C LYS A 17 7.57 -4.93 -16.81
N ALA A 18 8.57 -4.42 -17.50
CA ALA A 18 8.43 -3.19 -18.30
C ALA A 18 7.37 -3.30 -19.40
N ASP A 19 7.20 -4.48 -19.99
CA ASP A 19 6.24 -4.80 -21.05
C ASP A 19 4.84 -5.19 -20.52
N SER A 20 4.67 -5.33 -19.20
CA SER A 20 3.36 -5.62 -18.58
C SER A 20 2.44 -4.40 -18.69
N PRO A 21 1.14 -4.56 -19.05
CA PRO A 21 0.14 -3.51 -18.91
C PRO A 21 -0.18 -3.23 -17.42
N GLN A 22 0.04 -4.22 -16.54
CA GLN A 22 -0.20 -4.12 -15.11
C GLN A 22 0.92 -3.33 -14.42
N GLY A 23 0.56 -2.57 -13.38
CA GLY A 23 1.50 -1.84 -12.52
C GLY A 23 1.06 -1.85 -11.05
N GLY A 24 2.03 -1.73 -10.15
CA GLY A 24 1.77 -1.43 -8.73
C GLY A 24 2.18 0.02 -8.42
N TRP A 25 1.52 0.67 -7.46
CA TRP A 25 1.82 2.07 -7.16
C TRP A 25 3.24 2.28 -6.64
N GLY A 26 3.83 1.29 -5.99
CA GLY A 26 5.21 1.37 -5.49
C GLY A 26 6.26 1.51 -6.60
N GLU A 27 5.94 1.03 -7.81
CA GLU A 27 6.79 1.19 -9.01
C GLU A 27 6.96 2.66 -9.41
N PHE A 28 5.93 3.48 -9.16
CA PHE A 28 5.88 4.88 -9.60
C PHE A 28 6.15 5.90 -8.49
N LEU A 29 6.18 5.48 -7.23
CA LEU A 29 6.31 6.40 -6.09
C LEU A 29 7.58 7.26 -6.17
N GLN A 30 8.71 6.69 -6.61
CA GLN A 30 9.99 7.40 -6.76
C GLN A 30 9.86 8.69 -7.58
N SER A 31 8.95 8.73 -8.56
CA SER A 31 8.75 9.89 -9.44
C SER A 31 8.26 11.13 -8.69
N TYR A 32 7.61 10.94 -7.55
CA TYR A 32 7.01 11.99 -6.72
C TYR A 32 7.88 12.42 -5.54
N LEU A 33 9.00 11.74 -5.30
CA LEU A 33 9.87 12.00 -4.16
C LEU A 33 11.09 12.85 -4.55
N SER A 34 11.65 13.57 -3.57
CA SER A 34 12.85 14.39 -3.75
C SER A 34 14.09 13.54 -4.03
N GLY A 35 15.12 14.13 -4.65
CA GLY A 35 16.32 13.41 -5.12
C GLY A 35 17.20 12.80 -4.03
N ASN A 36 16.99 13.16 -2.77
CA ASN A 36 17.69 12.60 -1.61
C ASN A 36 16.96 11.40 -0.98
N VAL A 37 15.90 10.89 -1.63
CA VAL A 37 15.11 9.74 -1.18
C VAL A 37 15.17 8.64 -2.21
N GLN A 38 15.36 7.41 -1.78
CA GLN A 38 15.36 6.21 -2.60
C GLN A 38 14.23 5.26 -2.19
N VAL A 39 13.39 4.86 -3.14
CA VAL A 39 12.37 3.82 -2.93
C VAL A 39 12.95 2.44 -3.21
N ILE A 40 12.86 1.54 -2.25
CA ILE A 40 13.25 0.13 -2.35
C ILE A 40 12.00 -0.72 -2.22
N ASN A 41 11.39 -1.04 -3.37
CA ASN A 41 10.15 -1.79 -3.38
C ASN A 41 10.40 -3.29 -3.18
N ARG A 42 9.96 -3.82 -2.01
CA ARG A 42 10.04 -5.24 -1.63
C ARG A 42 8.67 -5.92 -1.66
N ALA A 43 7.64 -5.21 -2.11
CA ALA A 43 6.30 -5.77 -2.26
C ALA A 43 6.26 -6.91 -3.27
N ILE A 44 5.39 -7.88 -3.02
CA ILE A 44 5.22 -9.04 -3.89
C ILE A 44 3.77 -9.54 -3.88
N GLY A 45 3.24 -9.86 -5.04
CA GLY A 45 1.86 -10.25 -5.23
C GLY A 45 1.44 -11.49 -4.43
N GLY A 46 0.18 -11.48 -3.99
CA GLY A 46 -0.43 -12.60 -3.29
C GLY A 46 -0.10 -12.69 -1.80
N ARG A 47 0.74 -11.81 -1.25
CA ARG A 47 1.12 -11.85 0.17
C ARG A 47 0.15 -11.04 1.02
N SER A 48 -0.24 -11.66 2.13
CA SER A 48 -0.92 -10.99 3.25
C SER A 48 0.11 -10.47 4.26
N SER A 49 -0.35 -9.73 5.27
CA SER A 49 0.50 -9.31 6.39
C SER A 49 1.20 -10.53 7.04
N LYS A 50 0.46 -11.64 7.19
CA LYS A 50 0.93 -12.91 7.71
C LYS A 50 2.00 -13.55 6.83
N THR A 51 1.68 -13.86 5.57
CA THR A 51 2.60 -14.61 4.70
C THR A 51 3.87 -13.83 4.36
N PHE A 52 3.79 -12.51 4.28
CA PHE A 52 4.99 -11.67 4.09
C PHE A 52 5.97 -11.80 5.28
N VAL A 53 5.46 -11.93 6.51
CA VAL A 53 6.28 -12.18 7.70
C VAL A 53 6.79 -13.62 7.71
N GLU A 54 5.91 -14.61 7.57
CA GLU A 54 6.23 -16.04 7.67
C GLU A 54 7.21 -16.53 6.60
N GLU A 55 7.19 -15.92 5.41
CA GLU A 55 8.18 -16.19 4.34
C GLU A 55 9.52 -15.48 4.57
N GLY A 56 9.75 -14.82 5.71
CA GLY A 56 10.99 -14.12 6.02
C GLY A 56 11.20 -12.82 5.25
N ARG A 57 10.19 -12.29 4.54
CA ARG A 57 10.32 -11.09 3.73
C ARG A 57 10.47 -9.83 4.57
N LEU A 58 9.72 -9.74 5.68
CA LEU A 58 9.93 -8.66 6.65
C LEU A 58 11.34 -8.73 7.23
N ALA A 59 11.80 -9.92 7.65
CA ALA A 59 13.15 -10.11 8.17
C ALA A 59 14.21 -9.63 7.17
N SER A 60 14.07 -9.96 5.87
CA SER A 60 15.01 -9.53 4.83
C SER A 60 15.06 -7.99 4.64
N ILE A 61 13.97 -7.28 4.93
CA ILE A 61 13.98 -5.81 4.98
C ILE A 61 14.70 -5.33 6.24
N LEU A 62 14.38 -5.93 7.40
CA LEU A 62 14.95 -5.55 8.69
C LEU A 62 16.46 -5.81 8.79
N ASP A 63 17.00 -6.71 7.99
CA ASP A 63 18.45 -6.97 7.93
C ASP A 63 19.23 -5.84 7.25
N VAL A 64 18.58 -5.03 6.44
CA VAL A 64 19.24 -4.00 5.62
C VAL A 64 18.76 -2.57 5.91
N ILE A 65 17.56 -2.39 6.48
CA ILE A 65 17.02 -1.08 6.86
C ILE A 65 17.87 -0.46 7.98
N LYS A 66 18.05 0.84 7.94
CA LYS A 66 18.95 1.57 8.86
C LYS A 66 18.16 2.61 9.64
N GLN A 67 18.84 3.18 10.62
CA GLN A 67 18.36 4.35 11.33
C GLN A 67 18.00 5.47 10.33
N ASP A 68 16.90 6.16 10.60
CA ASP A 68 16.31 7.25 9.80
C ASP A 68 15.71 6.82 8.44
N ASP A 69 15.79 5.54 8.05
CA ASP A 69 15.02 4.98 6.93
C ASP A 69 13.53 4.86 7.27
N TRP A 70 12.73 4.54 6.28
CA TRP A 70 11.29 4.34 6.43
C TRP A 70 10.85 2.96 5.98
N LEU A 71 9.89 2.38 6.71
CA LEU A 71 9.16 1.19 6.30
C LEU A 71 7.69 1.55 6.04
N PHE A 72 7.28 1.57 4.79
CA PHE A 72 5.89 1.77 4.39
C PHE A 72 5.22 0.41 4.21
N VAL A 73 4.07 0.23 4.82
CA VAL A 73 3.36 -1.06 4.87
C VAL A 73 1.95 -0.90 4.33
N GLN A 74 1.63 -1.56 3.21
CA GLN A 74 0.27 -1.71 2.72
C GLN A 74 -0.09 -3.18 2.58
N MET A 75 -0.97 -3.67 3.44
CA MET A 75 -1.49 -5.05 3.46
C MET A 75 -3.00 -5.01 3.67
N GLY A 76 -3.70 -6.12 3.36
CA GLY A 76 -5.13 -6.25 3.61
C GLY A 76 -5.90 -6.98 2.50
N HIS A 77 -5.54 -6.78 1.22
CA HIS A 77 -6.23 -7.43 0.09
C HIS A 77 -6.21 -8.96 0.18
N ASN A 78 -5.07 -9.52 0.55
CA ASN A 78 -4.89 -10.97 0.67
C ASN A 78 -5.27 -11.47 2.07
N ASP A 79 -5.15 -10.64 3.07
CA ASP A 79 -5.59 -10.90 4.43
C ASP A 79 -7.08 -11.20 4.51
N SER A 80 -7.88 -10.57 3.66
CA SER A 80 -9.34 -10.74 3.61
C SER A 80 -9.82 -12.02 2.93
N SER A 81 -8.93 -12.83 2.36
CA SER A 81 -9.29 -14.02 1.57
C SER A 81 -9.60 -15.21 2.47
N LYS A 82 -10.83 -15.28 3.00
CA LYS A 82 -11.30 -16.38 3.88
C LYS A 82 -11.23 -17.77 3.23
N ASP A 83 -11.32 -17.81 1.91
CA ASP A 83 -11.17 -19.03 1.09
C ASP A 83 -9.73 -19.54 0.97
N LYS A 84 -8.77 -18.76 1.46
CA LYS A 84 -7.33 -19.07 1.43
C LYS A 84 -6.73 -18.95 2.83
N PRO A 85 -6.91 -19.97 3.70
CA PRO A 85 -6.55 -19.91 5.12
C PRO A 85 -5.06 -19.65 5.37
N ASP A 86 -4.19 -20.04 4.44
CA ASP A 86 -2.75 -19.82 4.57
C ASP A 86 -2.40 -18.33 4.66
N ARG A 87 -3.15 -17.47 3.98
CA ARG A 87 -2.91 -16.02 3.96
C ARG A 87 -3.96 -15.19 4.70
N TYR A 88 -5.09 -15.81 5.05
CA TYR A 88 -6.15 -15.15 5.79
C TYR A 88 -5.69 -14.72 7.20
N THR A 89 -6.15 -13.56 7.63
CA THR A 89 -6.00 -13.07 9.01
C THR A 89 -7.32 -12.49 9.51
N GLU A 90 -7.63 -12.67 10.79
CA GLU A 90 -8.76 -12.00 11.42
C GLU A 90 -8.43 -10.51 11.64
N PRO A 91 -9.30 -9.57 11.20
CA PRO A 91 -8.98 -8.14 11.19
C PRO A 91 -8.55 -7.60 12.55
N TYR A 92 -9.32 -7.89 13.59
CA TYR A 92 -9.15 -7.27 14.92
C TYR A 92 -8.20 -8.02 15.85
N THR A 93 -7.66 -9.16 15.41
CA THR A 93 -6.73 -9.98 16.19
C THR A 93 -5.44 -10.24 15.42
N THR A 94 -5.37 -11.30 14.60
CA THR A 94 -4.13 -11.72 13.94
C THR A 94 -3.59 -10.69 12.96
N TYR A 95 -4.45 -9.98 12.20
CA TYR A 95 -4.01 -8.90 11.33
C TYR A 95 -3.29 -7.78 12.11
N LYS A 96 -3.90 -7.33 13.23
CA LYS A 96 -3.29 -6.32 14.11
C LYS A 96 -1.96 -6.81 14.68
N GLN A 97 -1.87 -8.09 15.08
CA GLN A 97 -0.63 -8.69 15.59
C GLN A 97 0.48 -8.66 14.52
N TYR A 98 0.18 -9.06 13.28
CA TYR A 98 1.16 -8.98 12.20
C TYR A 98 1.56 -7.54 11.89
N LEU A 99 0.63 -6.59 11.80
CA LEU A 99 0.96 -5.18 11.59
C LEU A 99 1.90 -4.64 12.67
N LYS A 100 1.68 -5.04 13.93
CA LYS A 100 2.57 -4.66 15.04
C LYS A 100 3.99 -5.18 14.84
N MET A 101 4.17 -6.37 14.27
CA MET A 101 5.53 -6.89 13.98
C MET A 101 6.29 -6.00 13.00
N TYR A 102 5.63 -5.42 11.98
CA TYR A 102 6.26 -4.45 11.07
C TYR A 102 6.66 -3.16 11.80
N VAL A 103 5.78 -2.66 12.66
CA VAL A 103 6.01 -1.44 13.45
C VAL A 103 7.19 -1.62 14.38
N ASP A 104 7.16 -2.68 15.19
CA ASP A 104 8.20 -2.97 16.19
C ASP A 104 9.55 -3.26 15.51
N GLY A 105 9.53 -4.05 14.42
CA GLY A 105 10.73 -4.38 13.67
C GLY A 105 11.42 -3.14 13.10
N ALA A 106 10.67 -2.22 12.48
CA ALA A 106 11.22 -0.96 11.97
C ALA A 106 11.82 -0.12 13.11
N ARG A 107 11.09 0.04 14.21
CA ARG A 107 11.56 0.83 15.37
C ARG A 107 12.82 0.26 16.02
N GLN A 108 12.93 -1.07 16.11
CA GLN A 108 14.14 -1.73 16.64
C GLN A 108 15.39 -1.42 15.80
N LYS A 109 15.22 -1.08 14.52
CA LYS A 109 16.31 -0.68 13.62
C LYS A 109 16.54 0.84 13.58
N GLY A 110 15.78 1.62 14.37
CA GLY A 110 15.80 3.08 14.33
C GLY A 110 15.10 3.67 13.11
N ALA A 111 14.36 2.85 12.34
CA ALA A 111 13.58 3.28 11.19
C ALA A 111 12.17 3.70 11.59
N SER A 112 11.54 4.53 10.76
CA SER A 112 10.19 5.03 10.97
C SER A 112 9.17 4.18 10.22
N PRO A 113 8.21 3.51 10.91
CA PRO A 113 7.10 2.84 10.25
C PRO A 113 6.03 3.84 9.79
N LEU A 114 5.39 3.54 8.65
CA LEU A 114 4.22 4.23 8.14
C LEU A 114 3.23 3.19 7.60
N LEU A 115 2.01 3.21 8.10
CA LEU A 115 0.94 2.32 7.67
C LEU A 115 0.12 2.98 6.55
N ILE A 116 -0.30 2.17 5.57
CA ILE A 116 -1.11 2.62 4.44
C ILE A 116 -2.28 1.64 4.34
N THR A 117 -3.52 2.13 4.45
CA THR A 117 -4.69 1.25 4.31
C THR A 117 -4.74 0.61 2.92
N PRO A 118 -5.35 -0.57 2.76
CA PRO A 118 -5.58 -1.16 1.43
C PRO A 118 -6.19 -0.13 0.49
N VAL A 119 -5.76 -0.14 -0.78
CA VAL A 119 -6.35 0.71 -1.82
C VAL A 119 -7.68 0.13 -2.29
N ALA A 120 -8.62 0.97 -2.74
CA ALA A 120 -9.91 0.52 -3.24
C ALA A 120 -9.77 -0.32 -4.53
N ARG A 121 -10.66 -1.31 -4.68
CA ARG A 121 -10.91 -2.04 -5.94
C ARG A 121 -11.89 -1.28 -6.83
N LEU A 122 -12.05 -1.74 -8.07
CA LEU A 122 -13.16 -1.30 -8.92
C LEU A 122 -14.45 -2.01 -8.50
N HIS A 123 -14.97 -1.64 -7.37
CA HIS A 123 -16.27 -2.09 -6.90
C HIS A 123 -17.24 -0.90 -6.96
N TYR A 124 -18.06 -0.88 -8.01
CA TYR A 124 -19.02 0.19 -8.28
C TYR A 124 -20.43 -0.38 -8.31
N LYS A 125 -21.31 0.12 -7.46
CA LYS A 125 -22.69 -0.33 -7.34
C LYS A 125 -23.59 0.86 -6.98
N ASP A 126 -24.74 0.93 -7.61
CA ASP A 126 -25.79 1.93 -7.35
C ASP A 126 -25.26 3.39 -7.35
N GLY A 127 -24.30 3.67 -8.25
CA GLY A 127 -23.75 5.02 -8.42
C GLY A 127 -22.57 5.36 -7.52
N VAL A 128 -22.10 4.44 -6.66
CA VAL A 128 -21.02 4.69 -5.70
C VAL A 128 -19.91 3.64 -5.77
N PHE A 129 -18.68 4.05 -5.47
CA PHE A 129 -17.56 3.13 -5.25
C PHE A 129 -17.56 2.63 -3.81
N LEU A 130 -17.31 1.35 -3.61
CA LEU A 130 -17.43 0.69 -2.32
C LEU A 130 -16.07 0.26 -1.77
N ASN A 131 -15.96 0.28 -0.44
CA ASN A 131 -14.83 -0.29 0.30
C ASN A 131 -15.04 -1.79 0.50
N ASP A 132 -14.17 -2.63 -0.09
CA ASP A 132 -14.20 -4.09 0.09
C ASP A 132 -13.52 -4.58 1.38
N PHE A 133 -12.83 -3.69 2.10
CA PHE A 133 -11.98 -4.04 3.25
C PHE A 133 -12.25 -3.19 4.49
N PRO A 134 -13.51 -2.90 4.87
CA PRO A 134 -13.80 -1.93 5.94
C PRO A 134 -13.16 -2.34 7.27
N ASP A 135 -13.26 -3.62 7.66
CA ASP A 135 -12.70 -4.11 8.93
C ASP A 135 -11.17 -4.03 8.97
N TYR A 136 -10.50 -4.32 7.84
CA TYR A 136 -9.03 -4.21 7.75
C TYR A 136 -8.56 -2.75 7.79
N CYS A 137 -9.29 -1.84 7.16
CA CYS A 137 -9.01 -0.41 7.25
C CYS A 137 -9.17 0.10 8.69
N ILE A 138 -10.27 -0.29 9.38
CA ILE A 138 -10.51 0.06 10.77
C ILE A 138 -9.41 -0.51 11.68
N ALA A 139 -9.09 -1.79 11.53
CA ALA A 139 -8.06 -2.46 12.33
C ALA A 139 -6.67 -1.82 12.16
N MET A 140 -6.29 -1.46 10.91
CA MET A 140 -5.03 -0.76 10.66
C MET A 140 -5.01 0.63 11.29
N LYS A 141 -6.10 1.40 11.21
CA LYS A 141 -6.24 2.70 11.89
C LYS A 141 -6.14 2.57 13.42
N GLN A 142 -6.71 1.49 13.98
CA GLN A 142 -6.56 1.20 15.42
C GLN A 142 -5.09 0.93 15.78
N VAL A 143 -4.38 0.09 15.02
CA VAL A 143 -2.95 -0.15 15.24
C VAL A 143 -2.15 1.15 15.13
N ALA A 144 -2.43 1.98 14.12
CA ALA A 144 -1.77 3.27 13.97
C ALA A 144 -1.95 4.17 15.19
N SER A 145 -3.17 4.21 15.74
CA SER A 145 -3.48 4.98 16.95
C SER A 145 -2.86 4.38 18.21
N GLU A 146 -3.01 3.07 18.42
CA GLU A 146 -2.50 2.35 19.59
C GLU A 146 -0.98 2.40 19.68
N GLU A 147 -0.30 2.28 18.54
CA GLU A 147 1.15 2.29 18.44
C GLU A 147 1.73 3.67 18.15
N ASN A 148 0.92 4.73 18.05
CA ASN A 148 1.34 6.08 17.68
C ASN A 148 2.20 6.07 16.39
N VAL A 149 1.67 5.49 15.30
CA VAL A 149 2.31 5.37 13.99
C VAL A 149 1.57 6.25 12.99
N ARG A 150 2.31 6.91 12.10
CA ARG A 150 1.72 7.66 10.99
C ARG A 150 0.96 6.73 10.06
N LEU A 151 -0.17 7.22 9.53
CA LEU A 151 -1.04 6.45 8.63
C LEU A 151 -1.47 7.30 7.45
N ILE A 152 -1.46 6.70 6.26
CA ILE A 152 -2.14 7.22 5.06
C ILE A 152 -3.40 6.38 4.84
N ASP A 153 -4.57 7.01 4.89
CA ASP A 153 -5.82 6.35 4.54
C ASP A 153 -6.00 6.32 3.02
N LEU A 154 -5.30 5.38 2.36
CA LEU A 154 -5.34 5.25 0.91
C LEU A 154 -6.69 4.73 0.42
N MET A 155 -7.44 3.97 1.24
CA MET A 155 -8.80 3.56 0.92
C MET A 155 -9.70 4.78 0.71
N ASP A 156 -9.75 5.66 1.70
CA ASP A 156 -10.58 6.86 1.63
C ASP A 156 -10.14 7.78 0.47
N LYS A 157 -8.83 8.04 0.35
CA LYS A 157 -8.28 8.85 -0.75
C LYS A 157 -8.60 8.28 -2.13
N SER A 158 -8.52 6.96 -2.31
CA SER A 158 -8.83 6.35 -3.60
C SER A 158 -10.33 6.37 -3.91
N LEU A 159 -11.19 6.15 -2.93
CA LEU A 159 -12.65 6.25 -3.11
C LEU A 159 -13.08 7.67 -3.47
N GLN A 160 -12.54 8.69 -2.80
CA GLN A 160 -12.80 10.10 -3.12
C GLN A 160 -12.33 10.44 -4.54
N HIS A 161 -11.09 10.06 -4.88
CA HIS A 161 -10.54 10.25 -6.21
C HIS A 161 -11.38 9.56 -7.30
N PHE A 162 -11.85 8.33 -7.04
CA PHE A 162 -12.71 7.60 -7.97
C PHE A 162 -14.06 8.30 -8.15
N ALA A 163 -14.66 8.81 -7.09
CA ALA A 163 -15.91 9.57 -7.16
C ALA A 163 -15.76 10.86 -8.00
N GLU A 164 -14.64 11.57 -7.83
CA GLU A 164 -14.32 12.78 -8.60
C GLU A 164 -14.10 12.49 -10.10
N LYS A 165 -13.43 11.35 -10.42
CA LYS A 165 -13.11 10.97 -11.81
C LYS A 165 -14.28 10.35 -12.55
N GLY A 166 -15.19 9.70 -11.82
CA GLY A 166 -16.32 8.96 -12.37
C GLY A 166 -15.93 7.59 -12.96
N TYR A 167 -16.92 6.69 -13.06
CA TYR A 167 -16.72 5.29 -13.42
C TYR A 167 -15.95 5.10 -14.73
N SER A 168 -16.30 5.84 -15.79
CA SER A 168 -15.70 5.66 -17.13
C SER A 168 -14.20 5.93 -17.16
N GLU A 169 -13.71 6.86 -16.34
CA GLU A 169 -12.27 7.13 -16.21
C GLU A 169 -11.61 6.12 -15.30
N VAL A 170 -12.21 5.80 -14.15
CA VAL A 170 -11.69 4.84 -13.18
C VAL A 170 -11.61 3.42 -13.75
N PHE A 171 -12.55 3.03 -14.63
CA PHE A 171 -12.49 1.75 -15.34
C PHE A 171 -11.14 1.53 -16.05
N LYS A 172 -10.55 2.60 -16.62
CA LYS A 172 -9.24 2.55 -17.28
C LYS A 172 -8.05 2.37 -16.33
N TYR A 173 -8.27 2.51 -15.03
CA TYR A 173 -7.24 2.31 -14.01
C TYR A 173 -7.02 0.84 -13.69
N PHE A 174 -7.98 -0.04 -14.03
CA PHE A 174 -7.97 -1.44 -13.67
C PHE A 174 -7.79 -2.36 -14.87
N MET A 175 -7.24 -3.55 -14.62
CA MET A 175 -6.91 -4.53 -15.64
C MET A 175 -8.12 -5.03 -16.43
N ILE A 176 -9.35 -4.87 -15.91
CA ILE A 176 -10.57 -5.12 -16.68
C ILE A 176 -10.61 -4.35 -18.01
N SER A 177 -10.00 -3.17 -18.07
CA SER A 177 -9.91 -2.37 -19.31
C SER A 177 -8.98 -2.97 -20.37
N GLU A 178 -8.13 -3.92 -19.98
CA GLU A 178 -7.21 -4.68 -20.85
C GLU A 178 -7.80 -6.06 -21.25
N ASN A 179 -9.13 -6.21 -21.18
CA ASN A 179 -9.86 -7.45 -21.46
C ASN A 179 -9.50 -8.63 -20.53
N VAL A 180 -9.03 -8.34 -19.33
CA VAL A 180 -8.77 -9.30 -18.26
C VAL A 180 -9.87 -9.15 -17.22
N ASN A 181 -10.53 -10.23 -16.81
CA ASN A 181 -11.59 -10.19 -15.77
C ASN A 181 -10.98 -9.92 -14.38
N ASP A 182 -10.46 -8.71 -14.20
CA ASP A 182 -9.71 -8.30 -13.01
C ASP A 182 -10.06 -6.86 -12.61
N TYR A 183 -10.79 -6.74 -11.52
CA TYR A 183 -11.27 -5.50 -10.91
C TYR A 183 -10.40 -5.05 -9.73
N THR A 184 -9.29 -5.75 -9.48
CA THR A 184 -8.40 -5.52 -8.33
C THR A 184 -7.10 -4.87 -8.72
N HIS A 185 -6.46 -5.38 -9.79
CA HIS A 185 -5.13 -4.94 -10.17
C HIS A 185 -5.19 -3.74 -11.12
N PHE A 186 -4.21 -2.87 -10.97
CA PHE A 186 -4.14 -1.64 -11.75
C PHE A 186 -3.43 -1.84 -13.09
N THR A 187 -3.86 -1.08 -14.09
CA THR A 187 -3.02 -0.74 -15.23
C THR A 187 -1.88 0.19 -14.75
N LYS A 188 -0.84 0.38 -15.56
CA LYS A 188 0.20 1.39 -15.25
C LYS A 188 -0.37 2.79 -15.05
N LYS A 189 -1.47 3.13 -15.76
CA LYS A 189 -2.18 4.40 -15.57
C LYS A 189 -2.77 4.48 -14.16
N GLY A 190 -3.53 3.48 -13.73
CA GLY A 190 -4.12 3.45 -12.38
C GLY A 190 -3.07 3.43 -11.29
N ALA A 191 -2.00 2.64 -11.46
CA ALA A 191 -0.89 2.58 -10.52
C ALA A 191 -0.20 3.94 -10.32
N ARG A 192 -0.03 4.75 -11.38
CA ARG A 192 0.51 6.12 -11.28
C ARG A 192 -0.42 7.04 -10.48
N GLU A 193 -1.74 6.96 -10.72
CA GLU A 193 -2.70 7.74 -9.93
C GLU A 193 -2.64 7.36 -8.45
N MET A 194 -2.56 6.07 -8.11
CA MET A 194 -2.41 5.63 -6.71
C MET A 194 -1.09 6.09 -6.09
N ALA A 195 0.02 6.04 -6.82
CA ALA A 195 1.30 6.60 -6.35
C ALA A 195 1.21 8.10 -6.06
N LYS A 196 0.46 8.84 -6.86
CA LYS A 196 0.18 10.26 -6.66
C LYS A 196 -0.63 10.51 -5.37
N LEU A 197 -1.64 9.66 -5.11
CA LEU A 197 -2.41 9.75 -3.85
C LEU A 197 -1.55 9.44 -2.63
N VAL A 198 -0.68 8.42 -2.71
CA VAL A 198 0.28 8.12 -1.64
C VAL A 198 1.21 9.31 -1.40
N SER A 199 1.73 9.93 -2.46
CA SER A 199 2.60 11.11 -2.32
C SER A 199 1.88 12.31 -1.70
N ALA A 200 0.59 12.51 -2.02
CA ALA A 200 -0.25 13.51 -1.37
C ALA A 200 -0.40 13.22 0.14
N GLY A 201 -0.66 11.95 0.49
CA GLY A 201 -0.74 11.54 1.90
C GLY A 201 0.57 11.76 2.66
N ILE A 202 1.72 11.49 2.05
CA ILE A 202 3.04 11.78 2.63
C ILE A 202 3.17 13.28 2.94
N ARG A 203 2.75 14.14 2.02
CA ARG A 203 2.79 15.61 2.19
C ARG A 203 1.86 16.08 3.31
N GLU A 204 0.64 15.54 3.39
CA GLU A 204 -0.33 15.87 4.44
C GLU A 204 0.19 15.49 5.84
N LEU A 205 1.03 14.46 5.94
CA LEU A 205 1.73 14.09 7.17
C LEU A 205 2.91 15.01 7.54
N GLY A 206 3.16 16.06 6.74
CA GLY A 206 4.27 17.00 6.96
C GLY A 206 5.66 16.42 6.67
N LEU A 207 5.74 15.32 5.90
CA LEU A 207 7.01 14.71 5.54
C LEU A 207 7.63 15.42 4.32
N THR A 208 8.85 15.90 4.48
CA THR A 208 9.49 16.86 3.54
C THR A 208 10.16 16.23 2.33
N PHE A 209 10.07 14.91 2.18
CA PHE A 209 10.73 14.21 1.08
C PHE A 209 9.88 14.03 -0.19
N VAL A 210 8.76 14.72 -0.29
CA VAL A 210 7.93 14.80 -1.52
C VAL A 210 8.33 16.03 -2.31
N LYS A 211 8.43 15.90 -3.65
CA LYS A 211 8.65 17.04 -4.54
C LYS A 211 7.55 18.08 -4.35
N GLU A 212 7.93 19.34 -4.30
CA GLU A 212 6.97 20.41 -4.46
C GLU A 212 6.33 20.26 -5.85
N THR A 213 5.01 20.23 -5.90
CA THR A 213 4.29 20.22 -7.18
C THR A 213 4.52 21.56 -7.86
N VAL A 214 5.19 21.52 -9.00
CA VAL A 214 5.21 22.65 -9.94
C VAL A 214 3.83 22.81 -10.55
#